data_573b653b56a0b87bd77e68f12aec0cb4
#
_entry.id   573b653b56a0b87bd77e68f12aec0cb4
#
_cell.length_a   1.000
_cell.length_b   1.000
_cell.length_c   1.000
_cell.angle_alpha   90.00
_cell.angle_beta   90.00
_cell.angle_gamma   90.00
#
_symmetry.space_group_name_H-M   'P 1'
#
loop_
_entity.id
_entity.type
_entity.pdbx_description
1 polymer ?
#
loop_
_entity_poly.entity_id
_entity_poly.type
_entity_poly.pdbx_seq_one_letter_code
_entity_poly.pdbx_strand_id
1 'polypeptide(L)'
;MTPLLEQQTDRYVCGASLPPLRPVDRVMRLSRMGAFFPHRLSFMRVLIRRLAKQKAVMQMPVCELDENGFGHIVLSLPLSGRIYSLIAYSRHIEDSARTDRVIATQWDASFCLFDGVPEPADIKRLADEVTRQEAGRYDNRVLTLSRANKSVRLFQHIIEALASGCQPDKEQLVATGYLMRTTAVYGNGKFGIADRDQLVKYDGLEGAFQAEMLTVFLVREFTLFLAEYCAIQKGGSIAVPLSRENRRYLGVGNSTGLGMAPFLVTHPCLLNSWIMAREVAFTRVIQCQKARPDQIQRAEDLLARARLHCLDWQVEDAIQMQRIHILRGELERLIADISARPLPETAPFADLYQRAENASEELQELLVSVLIELMPEEVDMLADCMATDALPRLVPQMKISELKSLMAEHYHWVEDIDFGQPAADAQFWYVSAAKLEPRLGLRHSEPGAELEMPFNIAGYIRALKPVLEQADEDESVASFLLRAPQHRNIIRRIQTIAKFPYGEIHDNLVGQDCRPIDLLRCKLSFFGASKFDPKSDKWTRITLYQGAPTANELATNPPEISDDWLFPLHPDSASPQS
;
A
#
# COMPACT_ATOMS: atom_id res chain seq x y z
N MET A 1 6.81 -19.87 -22.63
CA MET A 1 7.31 -19.55 -21.27
C MET A 1 8.82 -19.73 -21.27
N THR A 2 9.57 -18.71 -20.90
CA THR A 2 11.03 -18.78 -20.82
C THR A 2 11.47 -19.59 -19.59
N PRO A 3 12.59 -20.33 -19.63
CA PRO A 3 13.08 -21.14 -18.49
C PRO A 3 13.26 -20.37 -17.17
N LEU A 4 13.38 -19.06 -17.24
CA LEU A 4 13.48 -18.17 -16.06
C LEU A 4 12.14 -17.86 -15.42
N LEU A 5 11.06 -17.85 -16.20
CA LEU A 5 9.70 -17.76 -15.67
C LEU A 5 9.37 -19.04 -14.89
N GLU A 6 9.85 -20.20 -15.39
CA GLU A 6 9.73 -21.47 -14.69
C GLU A 6 10.50 -21.47 -13.36
N GLN A 7 11.73 -20.93 -13.31
CA GLN A 7 12.50 -20.84 -12.06
C GLN A 7 11.92 -19.82 -11.04
N GLN A 8 11.27 -18.78 -11.49
CA GLN A 8 10.56 -17.86 -10.58
C GLN A 8 9.21 -18.43 -10.16
N THR A 9 8.49 -19.08 -11.08
CA THR A 9 7.29 -19.83 -10.75
C THR A 9 7.59 -21.01 -9.82
N ASP A 10 8.75 -21.65 -9.91
CA ASP A 10 9.16 -22.71 -8.98
C ASP A 10 9.26 -22.25 -7.53
N ARG A 11 9.52 -20.97 -7.27
CA ARG A 11 9.42 -20.39 -5.91
C ARG A 11 7.98 -20.28 -5.40
N TYR A 12 7.02 -20.20 -6.32
CA TYR A 12 5.60 -20.07 -6.02
C TYR A 12 4.83 -21.39 -6.18
N VAL A 13 5.49 -22.48 -6.63
CA VAL A 13 4.86 -23.76 -6.96
C VAL A 13 5.53 -24.89 -6.18
N CYS A 14 4.77 -25.50 -5.29
CA CYS A 14 5.08 -26.85 -4.83
C CYS A 14 4.61 -27.88 -5.88
N GLY A 15 5.44 -28.18 -6.86
CA GLY A 15 5.36 -29.45 -7.61
C GLY A 15 4.28 -29.63 -8.68
N ALA A 16 3.50 -28.63 -9.05
CA ALA A 16 2.52 -28.69 -10.16
C ALA A 16 2.76 -27.56 -11.16
N SER A 17 2.58 -27.82 -12.46
CA SER A 17 2.66 -26.77 -13.48
C SER A 17 1.58 -25.72 -13.19
N LEU A 18 1.99 -24.45 -13.03
CA LEU A 18 1.05 -23.34 -12.92
C LEU A 18 0.25 -23.22 -14.21
N PRO A 19 -1.07 -23.00 -14.09
CA PRO A 19 -1.87 -22.58 -15.22
C PRO A 19 -1.43 -21.18 -15.70
N PRO A 20 -1.81 -20.80 -16.89
CA PRO A 20 -1.47 -19.47 -17.40
C PRO A 20 -2.09 -18.40 -16.50
N LEU A 21 -1.23 -17.50 -16.01
CA LEU A 21 -1.65 -16.28 -15.31
C LEU A 21 -2.38 -15.35 -16.27
N ARG A 22 -3.15 -14.39 -15.75
CA ARG A 22 -3.74 -13.36 -16.60
C ARG A 22 -2.64 -12.64 -17.40
N PRO A 23 -2.87 -12.35 -18.69
CA PRO A 23 -1.85 -11.73 -19.54
C PRO A 23 -1.34 -10.41 -18.96
N VAL A 24 -0.03 -10.16 -19.13
CA VAL A 24 0.64 -8.92 -18.68
C VAL A 24 -0.06 -7.68 -19.24
N ASP A 25 -0.40 -7.70 -20.54
CA ASP A 25 -1.08 -6.60 -21.22
C ASP A 25 -2.45 -6.28 -20.62
N ARG A 26 -3.10 -7.25 -20.00
CA ARG A 26 -4.37 -7.05 -19.29
C ARG A 26 -4.15 -6.51 -17.89
N VAL A 27 -3.17 -7.05 -17.14
CA VAL A 27 -2.98 -6.74 -15.72
C VAL A 27 -2.25 -5.43 -15.51
N MET A 28 -1.24 -5.15 -16.35
CA MET A 28 -0.32 -4.03 -16.16
C MET A 28 -0.80 -2.70 -16.79
N ARG A 29 -2.08 -2.60 -17.11
CA ARG A 29 -2.73 -1.34 -17.52
C ARG A 29 -3.01 -0.49 -16.30
N LEU A 30 -2.73 0.81 -16.38
CA LEU A 30 -2.93 1.73 -15.25
C LEU A 30 -4.40 1.84 -14.84
N SER A 31 -5.35 1.79 -15.79
CA SER A 31 -6.78 1.77 -15.51
C SER A 31 -7.17 0.60 -14.60
N ARG A 32 -6.70 -0.60 -14.93
CA ARG A 32 -6.95 -1.81 -14.14
C ARG A 32 -6.25 -1.78 -12.79
N MET A 33 -4.98 -1.39 -12.76
CA MET A 33 -4.23 -1.23 -11.51
C MET A 33 -4.87 -0.18 -10.59
N GLY A 34 -5.44 0.87 -11.19
CA GLY A 34 -6.23 1.89 -10.50
C GLY A 34 -7.59 1.39 -9.97
N ALA A 35 -8.02 0.21 -10.35
CA ALA A 35 -9.21 -0.46 -9.82
C ALA A 35 -8.90 -1.50 -8.73
N PHE A 36 -7.63 -1.74 -8.38
CA PHE A 36 -7.24 -2.73 -7.38
C PHE A 36 -7.77 -2.42 -5.98
N PHE A 37 -8.24 -3.46 -5.31
CA PHE A 37 -8.67 -3.43 -3.92
C PHE A 37 -7.65 -4.11 -3.01
N PRO A 38 -7.61 -3.75 -1.70
CA PRO A 38 -6.84 -4.47 -0.71
C PRO A 38 -7.23 -5.95 -0.66
N HIS A 39 -6.27 -6.79 -0.37
CA HIS A 39 -6.50 -8.23 -0.22
C HIS A 39 -5.47 -8.85 0.74
N ARG A 40 -5.59 -10.14 0.96
CA ARG A 40 -4.81 -10.93 1.92
C ARG A 40 -3.29 -10.73 1.85
N LEU A 41 -2.74 -10.49 0.63
CA LEU A 41 -1.32 -10.24 0.40
C LEU A 41 -0.91 -8.77 0.60
N SER A 42 -1.83 -7.88 0.96
CA SER A 42 -1.48 -6.49 1.33
C SER A 42 -0.57 -6.47 2.55
N PHE A 43 0.42 -5.59 2.54
CA PHE A 43 1.50 -5.61 3.55
C PHE A 43 1.00 -5.48 4.99
N MET A 44 -0.02 -4.67 5.25
CA MET A 44 -0.63 -4.58 6.58
C MET A 44 -1.24 -5.91 7.03
N ARG A 45 -1.94 -6.62 6.12
CA ARG A 45 -2.58 -7.88 6.45
C ARG A 45 -1.57 -8.99 6.72
N VAL A 46 -0.46 -8.99 5.98
CA VAL A 46 0.69 -9.88 6.23
C VAL A 46 1.24 -9.65 7.63
N LEU A 47 1.48 -8.38 8.03
CA LEU A 47 1.98 -8.08 9.37
C LEU A 47 1.00 -8.52 10.47
N ILE A 48 -0.28 -8.17 10.34
CA ILE A 48 -1.29 -8.53 11.35
C ILE A 48 -1.36 -10.05 11.56
N ARG A 49 -1.30 -10.85 10.49
CA ARG A 49 -1.27 -12.31 10.62
C ARG A 49 0.00 -12.81 11.31
N ARG A 50 1.16 -12.21 11.04
CA ARG A 50 2.40 -12.54 11.76
C ARG A 50 2.29 -12.23 13.25
N LEU A 51 1.76 -11.07 13.61
CA LEU A 51 1.52 -10.68 15.00
C LEU A 51 0.53 -11.63 15.70
N ALA A 52 -0.58 -11.96 15.04
CA ALA A 52 -1.58 -12.89 15.55
C ALA A 52 -1.00 -14.30 15.77
N LYS A 53 -0.25 -14.83 14.81
CA LYS A 53 0.40 -16.15 14.91
C LYS A 53 1.35 -16.26 16.12
N GLN A 54 2.01 -15.16 16.45
CA GLN A 54 2.96 -15.10 17.56
C GLN A 54 2.31 -14.70 18.90
N LYS A 55 1.03 -14.34 18.89
CA LYS A 55 0.33 -13.78 20.06
C LYS A 55 1.14 -12.65 20.72
N ALA A 56 1.62 -11.74 19.89
CA ALA A 56 2.53 -10.68 20.32
C ALA A 56 1.84 -9.75 21.32
N VAL A 57 2.39 -9.69 22.53
CA VAL A 57 1.87 -8.83 23.63
C VAL A 57 2.62 -7.50 23.62
N MET A 58 1.88 -6.43 23.37
CA MET A 58 2.43 -5.08 23.44
C MET A 58 2.63 -4.65 24.90
N GLN A 59 3.77 -4.05 25.18
CA GLN A 59 4.12 -3.49 26.48
C GLN A 59 4.35 -1.98 26.36
N MET A 60 4.18 -1.27 27.46
CA MET A 60 4.47 0.16 27.56
C MET A 60 5.49 0.41 28.69
N PRO A 61 6.78 0.19 28.43
CA PRO A 61 7.81 0.34 29.45
C PRO A 61 8.03 1.77 29.93
N VAL A 62 7.67 2.77 29.12
CA VAL A 62 7.78 4.19 29.46
C VAL A 62 6.49 4.91 29.11
N CYS A 63 5.98 5.70 30.06
CA CYS A 63 4.84 6.59 29.84
C CYS A 63 5.07 7.87 30.68
N GLU A 64 5.61 8.89 30.04
CA GLU A 64 5.89 10.20 30.63
C GLU A 64 5.10 11.27 29.86
N LEU A 65 3.82 11.40 30.22
CA LEU A 65 2.91 12.40 29.66
C LEU A 65 2.41 13.33 30.78
N ASP A 66 2.27 14.62 30.45
CA ASP A 66 1.56 15.55 31.30
C ASP A 66 0.03 15.38 31.22
N GLU A 67 -0.72 16.16 31.97
CA GLU A 67 -2.20 16.14 31.98
C GLU A 67 -2.85 16.44 30.62
N ASN A 68 -2.12 17.09 29.72
CA ASN A 68 -2.56 17.42 28.36
C ASN A 68 -2.15 16.38 27.33
N GLY A 69 -1.42 15.33 27.76
CA GLY A 69 -0.91 14.27 26.89
C GLY A 69 0.33 14.68 26.10
N PHE A 70 1.10 15.67 26.57
CA PHE A 70 2.41 16.03 26.02
C PHE A 70 3.53 15.32 26.75
N GLY A 71 4.54 14.92 26.00
CA GLY A 71 5.66 14.15 26.52
C GLY A 71 6.04 13.01 25.60
N HIS A 72 6.42 11.88 26.18
CA HIS A 72 6.80 10.71 25.38
C HIS A 72 6.32 9.40 25.99
N ILE A 73 6.10 8.42 25.13
CA ILE A 73 5.85 7.03 25.50
C ILE A 73 6.67 6.07 24.64
N VAL A 74 6.89 4.88 25.17
CA VAL A 74 7.50 3.77 24.44
C VAL A 74 6.51 2.61 24.41
N LEU A 75 6.16 2.15 23.19
CA LEU A 75 5.38 0.95 22.96
C LEU A 75 6.30 -0.13 22.41
N SER A 76 6.49 -1.21 23.15
CA SER A 76 7.38 -2.31 22.77
C SER A 76 6.58 -3.56 22.40
N LEU A 77 6.97 -4.20 21.30
CA LEU A 77 6.31 -5.38 20.77
C LEU A 77 7.36 -6.46 20.43
N PRO A 78 7.26 -7.68 21.03
CA PRO A 78 8.10 -8.80 20.62
C PRO A 78 7.61 -9.36 19.29
N LEU A 79 8.54 -9.60 18.35
CA LEU A 79 8.27 -10.18 17.05
C LEU A 79 9.46 -11.05 16.62
N SER A 80 9.22 -12.34 16.38
CA SER A 80 10.24 -13.32 15.95
C SER A 80 11.50 -13.37 16.84
N GLY A 81 11.31 -13.24 18.16
CA GLY A 81 12.42 -13.29 19.13
C GLY A 81 13.17 -11.96 19.32
N ARG A 82 12.82 -10.90 18.55
CA ARG A 82 13.32 -9.53 18.77
C ARG A 82 12.25 -8.64 19.39
N ILE A 83 12.68 -7.55 19.98
CA ILE A 83 11.77 -6.51 20.49
C ILE A 83 11.92 -5.29 19.58
N TYR A 84 10.79 -4.76 19.11
CA TYR A 84 10.74 -3.49 18.39
C TYR A 84 9.94 -2.50 19.21
N SER A 85 10.44 -1.28 19.33
CA SER A 85 9.82 -0.24 20.15
C SER A 85 9.47 0.99 19.32
N LEU A 86 8.23 1.44 19.41
CA LEU A 86 7.84 2.76 18.94
C LEU A 86 8.14 3.77 20.05
N ILE A 87 9.02 4.71 19.80
CA ILE A 87 9.21 5.90 20.64
C ILE A 87 8.32 6.99 20.05
N ALA A 88 7.34 7.45 20.80
CA ALA A 88 6.38 8.46 20.39
C ALA A 88 6.55 9.72 21.24
N TYR A 89 6.75 10.85 20.58
CA TYR A 89 6.85 12.19 21.18
C TYR A 89 5.61 12.98 20.84
N SER A 90 4.81 13.35 21.83
CA SER A 90 3.62 14.20 21.72
C SER A 90 3.97 15.62 22.15
N ARG A 91 3.55 16.62 21.37
CA ARG A 91 3.94 18.01 21.56
C ARG A 91 2.76 18.95 21.45
N HIS A 92 2.89 20.08 22.13
CA HIS A 92 1.98 21.18 21.94
C HIS A 92 2.25 21.88 20.60
N ILE A 93 1.20 22.17 19.86
CA ILE A 93 1.23 23.06 18.70
C ILE A 93 0.13 24.09 18.91
N GLU A 94 0.47 25.36 18.76
CA GLU A 94 -0.50 26.45 18.77
C GLU A 94 -1.55 26.25 17.67
N ASP A 95 -2.81 26.51 17.97
CA ASP A 95 -3.92 26.31 17.03
C ASP A 95 -3.74 27.11 15.74
N SER A 96 -3.12 28.30 15.82
CA SER A 96 -2.77 29.13 14.66
C SER A 96 -1.76 28.49 13.70
N ALA A 97 -0.94 27.55 14.19
CA ALA A 97 0.05 26.82 13.41
C ALA A 97 -0.49 25.49 12.84
N ARG A 98 -1.69 25.08 13.25
CA ARG A 98 -2.34 23.86 12.74
C ARG A 98 -2.84 24.08 11.33
N THR A 99 -2.43 23.23 10.42
CA THR A 99 -2.84 23.30 9.02
C THR A 99 -3.28 21.94 8.53
N ASP A 100 -4.28 21.91 7.66
CA ASP A 100 -4.70 20.73 6.90
C ASP A 100 -3.79 20.45 5.68
N ARG A 101 -2.73 21.21 5.52
CA ARG A 101 -1.82 21.04 4.39
C ARG A 101 -1.03 19.73 4.50
N VAL A 102 -0.76 19.14 3.36
CA VAL A 102 0.05 17.91 3.24
C VAL A 102 1.47 18.11 3.76
N ILE A 103 2.01 19.33 3.61
CA ILE A 103 3.31 19.73 4.13
C ILE A 103 3.06 20.71 5.28
N ALA A 104 3.11 20.22 6.50
CA ALA A 104 3.09 21.06 7.69
C ALA A 104 4.54 21.38 8.12
N THR A 105 4.70 22.53 8.75
CA THR A 105 5.98 22.96 9.34
C THR A 105 6.15 22.48 10.78
N GLN A 106 5.04 22.13 11.43
CA GLN A 106 5.00 21.64 12.81
C GLN A 106 4.13 20.37 12.90
N TRP A 107 4.38 19.54 13.92
CA TRP A 107 3.80 18.22 14.08
C TRP A 107 3.36 18.00 15.51
N ASP A 108 2.12 17.53 15.71
CA ASP A 108 1.57 17.15 17.02
C ASP A 108 2.32 15.97 17.63
N ALA A 109 2.80 15.06 16.78
CA ALA A 109 3.57 13.92 17.23
C ALA A 109 4.65 13.53 16.21
N SER A 110 5.75 12.99 16.71
CA SER A 110 6.81 12.37 15.92
C SER A 110 7.16 11.00 16.49
N PHE A 111 7.58 10.09 15.63
CA PHE A 111 7.75 8.69 15.94
C PHE A 111 9.04 8.13 15.37
N CYS A 112 9.62 7.20 16.10
CA CYS A 112 10.76 6.42 15.68
C CYS A 112 10.49 4.95 16.00
N LEU A 113 10.61 4.06 15.00
CA LEU A 113 10.69 2.61 15.27
C LEU A 113 12.14 2.25 15.56
N PHE A 114 12.35 1.63 16.70
CA PHE A 114 13.67 1.36 17.26
C PHE A 114 13.87 -0.15 17.48
N ASP A 115 15.04 -0.65 17.16
CA ASP A 115 15.41 -2.04 17.37
C ASP A 115 15.86 -2.25 18.83
N GLY A 116 15.08 -3.01 19.58
CA GLY A 116 15.24 -3.23 21.01
C GLY A 116 14.39 -2.30 21.88
N VAL A 117 14.67 -2.34 23.19
CA VAL A 117 14.09 -1.40 24.16
C VAL A 117 15.04 -0.20 24.28
N PRO A 118 14.55 1.04 24.07
CA PRO A 118 15.42 2.22 24.16
C PRO A 118 15.78 2.52 25.62
N GLU A 119 17.02 2.97 25.83
CA GLU A 119 17.45 3.50 27.11
C GLU A 119 17.03 4.98 27.26
N PRO A 120 16.98 5.56 28.46
CA PRO A 120 16.66 6.98 28.66
C PRO A 120 17.54 7.94 27.84
N ALA A 121 18.81 7.58 27.63
CA ALA A 121 19.71 8.35 26.78
C ALA A 121 19.32 8.33 25.30
N ASP A 122 18.84 7.19 24.78
CA ASP A 122 18.31 7.08 23.43
C ASP A 122 17.06 7.94 23.26
N ILE A 123 16.13 7.87 24.19
CA ILE A 123 14.89 8.64 24.16
C ILE A 123 15.20 10.14 24.12
N LYS A 124 16.10 10.59 24.99
CA LYS A 124 16.49 12.01 25.05
C LYS A 124 17.17 12.46 23.75
N ARG A 125 18.11 11.69 23.22
CA ARG A 125 18.82 11.98 21.97
C ARG A 125 17.84 12.06 20.79
N LEU A 126 16.98 11.06 20.63
CA LEU A 126 16.04 10.96 19.52
C LEU A 126 14.93 12.01 19.57
N ALA A 127 14.63 12.59 20.74
CA ALA A 127 13.62 13.65 20.86
C ALA A 127 13.88 14.84 19.92
N ASP A 128 15.13 15.22 19.73
CA ASP A 128 15.52 16.32 18.85
C ASP A 128 15.74 15.87 17.40
N GLU A 129 16.32 14.68 17.20
CA GLU A 129 16.66 14.15 15.89
C GLU A 129 15.42 13.76 15.08
N VAL A 130 14.47 13.05 15.69
CA VAL A 130 13.25 12.56 15.03
C VAL A 130 12.39 13.71 14.51
N THR A 131 12.39 14.84 15.17
CA THR A 131 11.62 16.00 14.73
C THR A 131 12.15 16.65 13.47
N ARG A 132 13.44 16.60 13.24
CA ARG A 132 14.06 17.19 12.05
C ARG A 132 13.84 16.36 10.81
N GLN A 133 13.85 15.03 10.94
CA GLN A 133 13.67 14.06 9.84
C GLN A 133 14.40 14.46 8.56
N GLU A 134 15.59 14.97 8.69
CA GLU A 134 16.42 15.31 7.54
C GLU A 134 16.90 14.02 6.85
N ALA A 135 17.15 14.11 5.57
CA ALA A 135 17.63 12.97 4.81
C ALA A 135 18.96 12.46 5.39
N GLY A 136 18.93 11.29 6.02
CA GLY A 136 20.10 10.69 6.62
C GLY A 136 19.75 9.56 7.58
N ARG A 137 20.73 8.71 7.81
CA ARG A 137 20.66 7.64 8.76
C ARG A 137 21.18 8.12 10.09
N TYR A 138 20.38 8.03 11.14
CA TYR A 138 20.82 8.45 12.47
C TYR A 138 21.70 7.39 13.13
N ASP A 139 21.22 6.17 13.20
CA ASP A 139 21.99 5.01 13.65
C ASP A 139 21.36 3.69 13.15
N ASN A 140 22.02 2.58 13.41
CA ASN A 140 21.57 1.25 12.96
C ASN A 140 20.35 0.72 13.71
N ARG A 141 20.00 1.29 14.87
CA ARG A 141 18.84 0.89 15.69
C ARG A 141 17.58 1.68 15.33
N VAL A 142 17.67 2.74 14.55
CA VAL A 142 16.54 3.52 14.05
C VAL A 142 16.07 2.93 12.72
N LEU A 143 14.94 2.26 12.71
CA LEU A 143 14.44 1.56 11.54
C LEU A 143 13.55 2.42 10.67
N THR A 144 12.66 3.21 11.29
CA THR A 144 11.79 4.15 10.58
C THR A 144 11.61 5.43 11.36
N LEU A 145 11.21 6.47 10.64
CA LEU A 145 10.78 7.76 11.20
C LEU A 145 9.41 8.13 10.66
N SER A 146 8.57 8.74 11.49
CA SER A 146 7.26 9.23 11.06
C SER A 146 6.85 10.47 11.84
N ARG A 147 5.90 11.21 11.30
CA ARG A 147 5.27 12.39 11.91
C ARG A 147 3.78 12.35 11.68
N ALA A 148 3.02 12.87 12.62
CA ALA A 148 1.57 12.94 12.48
C ALA A 148 1.00 14.22 13.10
N ASN A 149 -0.14 14.63 12.55
CA ASN A 149 -0.99 15.64 13.14
C ASN A 149 -2.32 15.03 13.59
N LYS A 150 -2.83 15.51 14.72
CA LYS A 150 -4.16 15.17 15.22
C LYS A 150 -5.21 15.56 14.18
N SER A 151 -6.23 14.73 14.05
CA SER A 151 -7.39 15.07 13.22
C SER A 151 -8.11 16.28 13.83
N VAL A 152 -8.14 17.39 13.11
CA VAL A 152 -8.82 18.63 13.56
C VAL A 152 -10.32 18.39 13.80
N ARG A 153 -10.91 17.43 13.07
CA ARG A 153 -12.34 17.14 13.13
C ARG A 153 -12.71 16.15 14.22
N LEU A 154 -11.85 15.17 14.49
CA LEU A 154 -12.26 14.01 15.28
C LEU A 154 -11.52 13.87 16.61
N PHE A 155 -10.24 14.28 16.71
CA PHE A 155 -9.44 13.98 17.90
C PHE A 155 -10.03 14.61 19.16
N GLN A 156 -10.31 15.91 19.13
CA GLN A 156 -10.89 16.63 20.28
C GLN A 156 -12.32 16.18 20.57
N HIS A 157 -13.11 15.92 19.53
CA HIS A 157 -14.48 15.42 19.66
C HIS A 157 -14.53 14.08 20.43
N ILE A 158 -13.62 13.15 20.11
CA ILE A 158 -13.54 11.87 20.84
C ILE A 158 -13.17 12.09 22.30
N ILE A 159 -12.18 12.93 22.60
CA ILE A 159 -11.81 13.23 23.99
C ILE A 159 -13.01 13.77 24.77
N GLU A 160 -13.76 14.70 24.19
CA GLU A 160 -14.94 15.30 24.83
C GLU A 160 -16.06 14.30 25.05
N ALA A 161 -16.36 13.47 24.07
CA ALA A 161 -17.36 12.42 24.21
C ALA A 161 -16.98 11.43 25.32
N LEU A 162 -15.76 10.88 25.28
CA LEU A 162 -15.29 9.93 26.28
C LEU A 162 -15.20 10.54 27.68
N ALA A 163 -14.73 11.77 27.81
CA ALA A 163 -14.65 12.50 29.07
C ALA A 163 -16.03 12.75 29.71
N SER A 164 -17.09 12.86 28.89
CA SER A 164 -18.48 12.98 29.36
C SER A 164 -19.20 11.65 29.58
N GLY A 165 -18.50 10.52 29.46
CA GLY A 165 -19.06 9.19 29.67
C GLY A 165 -19.80 8.61 28.45
N CYS A 166 -19.63 9.22 27.25
CA CYS A 166 -20.31 8.82 26.03
C CYS A 166 -19.34 8.28 24.97
N GLN A 167 -19.85 7.47 24.05
CA GLN A 167 -19.11 7.12 22.82
C GLN A 167 -19.21 8.27 21.82
N PRO A 168 -18.19 8.44 20.93
CA PRO A 168 -18.22 9.48 19.91
C PRO A 168 -19.35 9.28 18.89
N ASP A 169 -19.77 10.40 18.31
CA ASP A 169 -20.80 10.42 17.28
C ASP A 169 -20.40 9.63 16.03
N LYS A 170 -21.36 8.84 15.54
CA LYS A 170 -21.19 7.94 14.39
C LYS A 170 -20.83 8.67 13.10
N GLU A 171 -21.54 9.74 12.77
CA GLU A 171 -21.36 10.43 11.50
C GLU A 171 -19.95 11.03 11.39
N GLN A 172 -19.46 11.57 12.50
CA GLN A 172 -18.10 12.11 12.57
C GLN A 172 -17.02 11.01 12.46
N LEU A 173 -17.27 9.84 13.07
CA LEU A 173 -16.39 8.68 12.94
C LEU A 173 -16.29 8.23 11.47
N VAL A 174 -17.44 8.09 10.79
CA VAL A 174 -17.50 7.63 9.38
C VAL A 174 -16.84 8.63 8.45
N ALA A 175 -17.12 9.93 8.65
CA ALA A 175 -16.59 10.99 7.81
C ALA A 175 -15.06 11.12 7.87
N THR A 176 -14.44 10.66 8.96
CA THR A 176 -12.98 10.82 9.16
C THR A 176 -12.25 9.47 9.21
N GLY A 177 -12.66 8.54 10.09
CA GLY A 177 -12.10 7.19 10.22
C GLY A 177 -10.71 7.10 10.86
N TYR A 178 -10.12 8.21 11.34
CA TYR A 178 -8.79 8.23 11.97
C TYR A 178 -8.62 9.38 12.96
N LEU A 179 -7.82 9.17 13.99
CA LEU A 179 -7.49 10.18 15.01
C LEU A 179 -6.26 11.00 14.69
N MET A 180 -5.26 10.36 14.09
CA MET A 180 -4.04 11.03 13.61
C MET A 180 -3.79 10.73 12.15
N ARG A 181 -3.15 11.68 11.47
CA ARG A 181 -2.77 11.58 10.08
C ARG A 181 -1.26 11.74 9.93
N THR A 182 -0.62 10.69 9.42
CA THR A 182 0.78 10.73 9.02
C THR A 182 0.91 11.34 7.63
N THR A 183 2.06 11.93 7.33
CA THR A 183 2.40 12.36 5.95
C THR A 183 3.20 11.30 5.23
N ALA A 184 4.15 10.68 5.92
CA ALA A 184 4.96 9.59 5.40
C ALA A 184 5.53 8.78 6.56
N VAL A 185 5.89 7.53 6.27
CA VAL A 185 6.77 6.72 7.10
C VAL A 185 8.04 6.50 6.28
N TYR A 186 9.14 6.96 6.81
CA TYR A 186 10.44 6.91 6.15
C TYR A 186 11.22 5.73 6.69
N GLY A 187 11.42 4.71 5.87
CA GLY A 187 12.37 3.68 6.19
C GLY A 187 13.77 4.29 6.29
N ASN A 188 14.35 4.22 7.50
CA ASN A 188 15.74 4.61 7.74
C ASN A 188 16.09 6.06 7.34
N GLY A 189 15.20 6.99 7.58
CA GLY A 189 15.42 8.42 7.39
C GLY A 189 15.34 8.94 5.96
N LYS A 190 15.12 8.06 4.97
CA LYS A 190 14.94 8.45 3.57
C LYS A 190 13.52 8.18 3.08
N PHE A 191 13.09 9.00 2.14
CA PHE A 191 11.82 8.81 1.48
C PHE A 191 11.86 7.56 0.59
N GLY A 192 10.88 6.66 0.76
CA GLY A 192 10.84 5.40 0.02
C GLY A 192 11.63 4.29 0.70
N ILE A 193 12.11 3.32 -0.07
CA ILE A 193 12.81 2.11 0.38
C ILE A 193 14.34 2.24 0.34
N ALA A 194 14.88 3.38 0.61
CA ALA A 194 16.30 3.66 0.39
C ALA A 194 17.26 2.65 1.03
N ASP A 195 16.91 2.05 2.15
CA ASP A 195 17.76 1.07 2.85
C ASP A 195 17.04 -0.26 3.12
N ARG A 196 16.17 -0.65 2.22
CA ARG A 196 15.36 -1.84 2.34
C ARG A 196 16.18 -3.11 2.56
N ASP A 197 17.30 -3.29 1.81
CA ASP A 197 18.20 -4.44 1.95
C ASP A 197 18.73 -4.62 3.37
N GLN A 198 18.67 -3.58 4.16
CA GLN A 198 19.09 -3.62 5.56
C GLN A 198 17.92 -3.99 6.48
N LEU A 199 16.71 -3.53 6.18
CA LEU A 199 15.53 -3.84 6.99
C LEU A 199 15.11 -5.30 6.89
N VAL A 200 15.31 -5.95 5.75
CA VAL A 200 15.00 -7.39 5.58
C VAL A 200 15.87 -8.32 6.44
N LYS A 201 16.93 -7.81 7.07
CA LYS A 201 17.78 -8.59 7.99
C LYS A 201 17.25 -8.64 9.42
N TYR A 202 16.17 -7.92 9.71
CA TYR A 202 15.57 -7.89 11.03
C TYR A 202 14.48 -8.94 11.14
N ASP A 203 14.64 -9.87 12.06
CA ASP A 203 13.72 -10.99 12.27
C ASP A 203 12.30 -10.48 12.51
N GLY A 204 11.34 -11.04 11.77
CA GLY A 204 9.93 -10.64 11.79
C GLY A 204 9.57 -9.45 10.90
N LEU A 205 10.56 -8.71 10.39
CA LEU A 205 10.37 -7.60 9.45
C LEU A 205 10.79 -7.96 8.02
N GLU A 206 11.00 -9.25 7.75
CA GLU A 206 11.30 -9.75 6.41
C GLU A 206 10.13 -9.47 5.47
N GLY A 207 10.45 -9.12 4.25
CA GLY A 207 9.47 -8.77 3.24
C GLY A 207 9.26 -7.26 3.10
N ALA A 208 8.39 -6.93 2.16
CA ALA A 208 8.17 -5.56 1.74
C ALA A 208 7.49 -4.71 2.83
N PHE A 209 8.07 -3.57 3.15
CA PHE A 209 7.49 -2.53 4.00
C PHE A 209 7.06 -2.98 5.41
N GLN A 210 7.58 -4.08 5.94
CA GLN A 210 7.12 -4.60 7.22
C GLN A 210 7.48 -3.68 8.41
N ALA A 211 8.64 -3.03 8.38
CA ALA A 211 9.01 -2.03 9.40
C ALA A 211 8.08 -0.81 9.36
N GLU A 212 7.76 -0.32 8.17
CA GLU A 212 6.83 0.78 7.98
C GLU A 212 5.41 0.40 8.44
N MET A 213 4.96 -0.81 8.13
CA MET A 213 3.65 -1.29 8.55
C MET A 213 3.58 -1.46 10.07
N LEU A 214 4.64 -1.99 10.70
CA LEU A 214 4.72 -2.07 12.16
C LEU A 214 4.68 -0.69 12.80
N THR A 215 5.41 0.27 12.22
CA THR A 215 5.38 1.67 12.68
C THR A 215 3.96 2.22 12.68
N VAL A 216 3.24 2.09 11.56
CA VAL A 216 1.87 2.61 11.45
C VAL A 216 0.91 1.89 12.40
N PHE A 217 1.07 0.58 12.59
CA PHE A 217 0.29 -0.18 13.58
C PHE A 217 0.48 0.35 14.99
N LEU A 218 1.73 0.53 15.42
CA LEU A 218 2.04 1.07 16.73
C LEU A 218 1.64 2.56 16.88
N VAL A 219 1.70 3.35 15.82
CA VAL A 219 1.15 4.73 15.80
C VAL A 219 -0.36 4.70 16.03
N ARG A 220 -1.09 3.73 15.48
CA ARG A 220 -2.51 3.55 15.78
C ARG A 220 -2.76 3.28 17.27
N GLU A 221 -2.04 2.32 17.82
CA GLU A 221 -2.17 1.96 19.26
C GLU A 221 -1.83 3.16 20.15
N PHE A 222 -0.75 3.88 19.85
CA PHE A 222 -0.41 5.15 20.52
C PHE A 222 -1.55 6.16 20.46
N THR A 223 -2.15 6.33 19.30
CA THR A 223 -3.17 7.36 19.09
C THR A 223 -4.46 7.07 19.85
N LEU A 224 -4.88 5.79 19.87
CA LEU A 224 -6.01 5.31 20.67
C LEU A 224 -5.74 5.53 22.16
N PHE A 225 -4.56 5.11 22.63
CA PHE A 225 -4.14 5.32 24.02
C PHE A 225 -4.14 6.81 24.40
N LEU A 226 -3.54 7.67 23.57
CA LEU A 226 -3.45 9.10 23.86
C LEU A 226 -4.83 9.77 23.99
N ALA A 227 -5.77 9.41 23.11
CA ALA A 227 -7.14 9.96 23.16
C ALA A 227 -7.85 9.55 24.45
N GLU A 228 -7.75 8.29 24.87
CA GLU A 228 -8.34 7.79 26.13
C GLU A 228 -7.63 8.38 27.35
N TYR A 229 -6.31 8.50 27.33
CA TYR A 229 -5.54 9.15 28.38
C TYR A 229 -6.02 10.59 28.61
N CYS A 230 -6.09 11.40 27.55
CA CYS A 230 -6.58 12.78 27.64
C CYS A 230 -8.04 12.86 28.12
N ALA A 231 -8.89 11.91 27.71
CA ALA A 231 -10.27 11.84 28.19
C ALA A 231 -10.37 11.56 29.70
N ILE A 232 -9.54 10.65 30.20
CA ILE A 232 -9.46 10.35 31.64
C ILE A 232 -8.96 11.57 32.42
N GLN A 233 -7.91 12.24 31.96
CA GLN A 233 -7.41 13.46 32.61
C GLN A 233 -8.49 14.55 32.69
N LYS A 234 -9.31 14.69 31.64
CA LYS A 234 -10.39 15.70 31.58
C LYS A 234 -11.65 15.31 32.34
N GLY A 235 -12.09 14.04 32.24
CA GLY A 235 -13.39 13.57 32.79
C GLY A 235 -13.28 12.83 34.12
N GLY A 236 -12.07 12.47 34.55
CA GLY A 236 -11.83 11.71 35.76
C GLY A 236 -12.58 10.36 35.79
N SER A 237 -13.34 10.11 36.85
CA SER A 237 -14.08 8.86 37.04
C SER A 237 -15.31 8.71 36.10
N ILE A 238 -15.72 9.77 35.41
CA ILE A 238 -16.86 9.73 34.47
C ILE A 238 -16.40 9.24 33.11
N ALA A 239 -15.12 9.43 32.79
CA ALA A 239 -14.58 9.07 31.50
C ALA A 239 -14.69 7.57 31.20
N VAL A 240 -15.07 7.23 29.97
CA VAL A 240 -15.18 5.85 29.50
C VAL A 240 -14.15 5.59 28.39
N PRO A 241 -13.66 4.36 28.24
CA PRO A 241 -12.83 4.00 27.10
C PRO A 241 -13.65 3.96 25.79
N LEU A 242 -12.99 4.02 24.66
CA LEU A 242 -13.59 3.71 23.36
C LEU A 242 -14.16 2.28 23.37
N SER A 243 -15.34 2.08 22.78
CA SER A 243 -15.86 0.73 22.56
C SER A 243 -14.91 -0.07 21.67
N ARG A 244 -14.98 -1.38 21.74
CA ARG A 244 -14.17 -2.30 20.93
C ARG A 244 -14.35 -2.01 19.43
N GLU A 245 -15.59 -1.82 19.01
CA GLU A 245 -15.98 -1.56 17.63
C GLU A 245 -15.39 -0.24 17.15
N ASN A 246 -15.50 0.83 17.96
CA ASN A 246 -14.93 2.14 17.63
C ASN A 246 -13.40 2.10 17.56
N ARG A 247 -12.74 1.38 18.48
CA ARG A 247 -11.26 1.17 18.40
C ARG A 247 -10.86 0.48 17.10
N ARG A 248 -11.59 -0.56 16.70
CA ARG A 248 -11.32 -1.27 15.43
C ARG A 248 -11.57 -0.40 14.23
N TYR A 249 -12.64 0.41 14.24
CA TYR A 249 -12.96 1.28 13.12
C TYR A 249 -11.94 2.40 12.90
N LEU A 250 -11.31 2.89 13.97
CA LEU A 250 -10.32 3.96 13.90
C LEU A 250 -8.97 3.44 13.42
N GLY A 251 -8.56 3.92 12.26
CA GLY A 251 -7.24 3.67 11.68
C GLY A 251 -6.28 4.85 11.83
N VAL A 252 -5.27 4.87 10.98
CA VAL A 252 -4.32 5.98 10.82
C VAL A 252 -4.53 6.61 9.45
N GLY A 253 -4.86 7.89 9.41
CA GLY A 253 -4.92 8.65 8.17
C GLY A 253 -3.53 8.81 7.58
N ASN A 254 -3.42 8.74 6.25
CA ASN A 254 -2.21 9.06 5.53
C ASN A 254 -2.53 9.94 4.34
N SER A 255 -1.76 11.02 4.15
CA SER A 255 -1.84 11.84 2.95
C SER A 255 -0.71 11.47 2.03
N THR A 256 -1.03 10.88 0.89
CA THR A 256 -0.02 10.50 -0.10
C THR A 256 -0.13 11.39 -1.32
N GLY A 257 1.01 11.91 -1.75
CA GLY A 257 1.12 12.68 -2.99
C GLY A 257 1.66 11.85 -4.15
N LEU A 258 1.54 12.38 -5.34
CA LEU A 258 2.06 11.76 -6.56
C LEU A 258 3.57 11.51 -6.51
N GLY A 259 4.31 12.28 -5.71
CA GLY A 259 5.73 12.04 -5.49
C GLY A 259 6.05 10.65 -4.95
N MET A 260 5.10 9.99 -4.28
CA MET A 260 5.24 8.61 -3.79
C MET A 260 4.72 7.56 -4.76
N ALA A 261 3.83 7.93 -5.68
CA ALA A 261 3.19 6.97 -6.59
C ALA A 261 4.18 6.34 -7.58
N PRO A 262 5.06 7.09 -8.24
CA PRO A 262 6.01 6.55 -9.19
C PRO A 262 7.09 5.66 -8.57
N PHE A 263 7.13 5.56 -7.24
CA PHE A 263 7.96 4.62 -6.54
C PHE A 263 7.85 3.19 -7.09
N LEU A 264 6.63 2.73 -7.38
CA LEU A 264 6.42 1.41 -7.98
C LEU A 264 7.08 1.29 -9.36
N VAL A 265 7.04 2.37 -10.14
CA VAL A 265 7.65 2.42 -11.47
C VAL A 265 9.18 2.33 -11.40
N THR A 266 9.79 2.81 -10.33
CA THR A 266 11.25 2.72 -10.13
C THR A 266 11.72 1.39 -9.54
N HIS A 267 10.79 0.55 -9.07
CA HIS A 267 11.09 -0.74 -8.42
C HIS A 267 10.39 -1.91 -9.13
N PRO A 268 10.76 -2.21 -10.39
CA PRO A 268 10.07 -3.21 -11.20
C PRO A 268 10.11 -4.61 -10.61
N CYS A 269 11.18 -4.98 -9.91
CA CYS A 269 11.28 -6.29 -9.27
C CYS A 269 10.28 -6.47 -8.14
N LEU A 270 10.08 -5.44 -7.31
CA LEU A 270 9.09 -5.46 -6.25
C LEU A 270 7.66 -5.48 -6.82
N LEU A 271 7.40 -4.62 -7.80
CA LEU A 271 6.11 -4.57 -8.47
C LEU A 271 5.76 -5.93 -9.07
N ASN A 272 6.69 -6.52 -9.83
CA ASN A 272 6.52 -7.86 -10.39
C ASN A 272 6.23 -8.90 -9.31
N SER A 273 7.03 -8.93 -8.25
CA SER A 273 6.89 -9.95 -7.20
C SER A 273 5.52 -9.89 -6.53
N TRP A 274 5.03 -8.69 -6.25
CA TRP A 274 3.72 -8.53 -5.63
C TRP A 274 2.57 -8.88 -6.59
N ILE A 275 2.61 -8.35 -7.82
CA ILE A 275 1.59 -8.66 -8.84
C ILE A 275 1.59 -10.15 -9.14
N MET A 276 2.76 -10.78 -9.33
CA MET A 276 2.86 -12.22 -9.58
C MET A 276 2.25 -13.03 -8.42
N ALA A 277 2.58 -12.70 -7.16
CA ALA A 277 1.98 -13.37 -6.01
C ALA A 277 0.44 -13.26 -6.01
N ARG A 278 -0.09 -12.07 -6.35
CA ARG A 278 -1.52 -11.83 -6.48
C ARG A 278 -2.15 -12.65 -7.60
N GLU A 279 -1.53 -12.69 -8.78
CA GLU A 279 -2.06 -13.45 -9.92
C GLU A 279 -1.97 -14.97 -9.68
N VAL A 280 -0.91 -15.45 -9.05
CA VAL A 280 -0.79 -16.86 -8.64
C VAL A 280 -1.87 -17.23 -7.63
N ALA A 281 -2.08 -16.39 -6.61
CA ALA A 281 -3.13 -16.59 -5.61
C ALA A 281 -4.51 -16.67 -6.28
N PHE A 282 -4.83 -15.71 -7.12
CA PHE A 282 -6.09 -15.67 -7.86
C PHE A 282 -6.26 -16.92 -8.73
N THR A 283 -5.24 -17.29 -9.49
CA THR A 283 -5.30 -18.46 -10.38
C THR A 283 -5.52 -19.77 -9.61
N ARG A 284 -4.86 -19.96 -8.47
CA ARG A 284 -5.08 -21.13 -7.60
C ARG A 284 -6.54 -21.22 -7.14
N VAL A 285 -7.10 -20.08 -6.72
CA VAL A 285 -8.49 -20.04 -6.22
C VAL A 285 -9.49 -20.34 -7.33
N ILE A 286 -9.39 -19.71 -8.51
CA ILE A 286 -10.35 -19.99 -9.61
C ILE A 286 -10.23 -21.39 -10.18
N GLN A 287 -9.12 -22.09 -9.97
CA GLN A 287 -8.95 -23.49 -10.38
C GLN A 287 -9.51 -24.49 -9.40
N CYS A 288 -9.95 -24.05 -8.23
CA CYS A 288 -10.59 -24.92 -7.26
C CYS A 288 -11.81 -25.60 -7.89
N GLN A 289 -11.68 -26.90 -8.11
CA GLN A 289 -12.75 -27.68 -8.74
C GLN A 289 -13.89 -27.97 -7.78
N LYS A 290 -13.61 -28.05 -6.48
CA LYS A 290 -14.63 -28.34 -5.47
C LYS A 290 -14.36 -27.50 -4.23
N ALA A 291 -15.20 -26.50 -4.00
CA ALA A 291 -15.14 -25.70 -2.78
C ALA A 291 -15.87 -26.37 -1.62
N ARG A 292 -15.42 -26.07 -0.41
CA ARG A 292 -16.15 -26.43 0.81
C ARG A 292 -17.36 -25.48 0.99
N PRO A 293 -18.44 -25.93 1.64
CA PRO A 293 -19.60 -25.07 1.91
C PRO A 293 -19.25 -23.77 2.66
N ASP A 294 -18.32 -23.85 3.61
CA ASP A 294 -17.84 -22.69 4.37
C ASP A 294 -17.13 -21.64 3.49
N GLN A 295 -16.43 -22.07 2.45
CA GLN A 295 -15.78 -21.17 1.48
C GLN A 295 -16.81 -20.46 0.58
N ILE A 296 -17.87 -21.16 0.18
CA ILE A 296 -18.98 -20.56 -0.60
C ILE A 296 -19.70 -19.52 0.26
N GLN A 297 -20.08 -19.90 1.49
CA GLN A 297 -20.70 -18.96 2.42
C GLN A 297 -19.81 -17.75 2.69
N ARG A 298 -18.50 -17.96 2.86
CA ARG A 298 -17.53 -16.87 3.04
C ARG A 298 -17.48 -15.93 1.83
N ALA A 299 -17.61 -16.44 0.60
CA ALA A 299 -17.68 -15.61 -0.59
C ALA A 299 -18.91 -14.69 -0.57
N GLU A 300 -20.08 -15.25 -0.25
CA GLU A 300 -21.34 -14.51 -0.14
C GLU A 300 -21.26 -13.43 0.96
N ASP A 301 -20.73 -13.78 2.14
CA ASP A 301 -20.54 -12.88 3.26
C ASP A 301 -19.61 -11.70 2.89
N LEU A 302 -18.49 -11.98 2.19
CA LEU A 302 -17.55 -10.95 1.75
C LEU A 302 -18.16 -10.04 0.68
N LEU A 303 -18.97 -10.56 -0.22
CA LEU A 303 -19.68 -9.74 -1.21
C LEU A 303 -20.73 -8.83 -0.54
N ALA A 304 -21.50 -9.38 0.42
CA ALA A 304 -22.44 -8.58 1.21
C ALA A 304 -21.73 -7.49 2.00
N ARG A 305 -20.58 -7.82 2.61
CA ARG A 305 -19.73 -6.87 3.33
C ARG A 305 -19.15 -5.80 2.41
N ALA A 306 -18.66 -6.19 1.22
CA ALA A 306 -18.18 -5.24 0.20
C ALA A 306 -19.26 -4.24 -0.21
N ARG A 307 -20.50 -4.72 -0.40
CA ARG A 307 -21.66 -3.87 -0.70
C ARG A 307 -21.90 -2.83 0.39
N LEU A 308 -21.93 -3.24 1.66
CA LEU A 308 -22.10 -2.33 2.80
C LEU A 308 -20.94 -1.32 2.89
N HIS A 309 -19.71 -1.80 2.73
CA HIS A 309 -18.52 -0.93 2.72
C HIS A 309 -18.59 0.13 1.61
N CYS A 310 -19.02 -0.25 0.41
CA CYS A 310 -19.20 0.69 -0.69
C CYS A 310 -20.31 1.71 -0.42
N LEU A 311 -21.36 1.37 0.34
CA LEU A 311 -22.41 2.32 0.74
C LEU A 311 -21.87 3.39 1.70
N ASP A 312 -20.99 3.00 2.62
CA ASP A 312 -20.33 3.91 3.56
C ASP A 312 -19.15 4.69 2.94
N TRP A 313 -18.74 4.33 1.73
CA TRP A 313 -17.61 4.98 1.06
C TRP A 313 -18.05 6.26 0.37
N GLN A 314 -17.75 7.38 1.01
CA GLN A 314 -18.04 8.74 0.52
C GLN A 314 -16.73 9.45 0.17
N VAL A 315 -16.68 10.08 -1.01
CA VAL A 315 -15.58 10.90 -1.48
C VAL A 315 -16.10 12.13 -2.21
N GLU A 316 -15.32 13.19 -2.25
CA GLU A 316 -15.69 14.45 -2.94
C GLU A 316 -15.35 14.43 -4.44
N ASP A 317 -14.41 13.60 -4.86
CA ASP A 317 -13.99 13.48 -6.27
C ASP A 317 -15.09 12.83 -7.13
N ALA A 318 -15.59 13.58 -8.12
CA ALA A 318 -16.72 13.18 -8.94
C ALA A 318 -16.48 11.89 -9.74
N ILE A 319 -15.26 11.67 -10.25
CA ILE A 319 -14.92 10.48 -11.02
C ILE A 319 -14.86 9.25 -10.09
N GLN A 320 -14.25 9.40 -8.92
CA GLN A 320 -14.23 8.33 -7.93
C GLN A 320 -15.65 7.99 -7.42
N MET A 321 -16.50 9.00 -7.20
CA MET A 321 -17.90 8.76 -6.84
C MET A 321 -18.66 8.03 -7.94
N GLN A 322 -18.42 8.36 -9.20
CA GLN A 322 -19.03 7.65 -10.33
C GLN A 322 -18.59 6.18 -10.37
N ARG A 323 -17.30 5.90 -10.20
CA ARG A 323 -16.77 4.53 -10.13
C ARG A 323 -17.43 3.72 -9.00
N ILE A 324 -17.53 4.30 -7.80
CA ILE A 324 -18.20 3.68 -6.66
C ILE A 324 -19.69 3.44 -6.93
N HIS A 325 -20.36 4.39 -7.59
CA HIS A 325 -21.78 4.23 -7.94
C HIS A 325 -22.02 3.08 -8.92
N ILE A 326 -21.18 2.99 -9.96
CA ILE A 326 -21.21 1.86 -10.91
C ILE A 326 -20.99 0.54 -10.17
N LEU A 327 -19.93 0.48 -9.35
CA LEU A 327 -19.59 -0.70 -8.55
C LEU A 327 -20.75 -1.15 -7.64
N ARG A 328 -21.43 -0.22 -6.96
CA ARG A 328 -22.62 -0.53 -6.13
C ARG A 328 -23.71 -1.24 -6.94
N GLY A 329 -24.08 -0.67 -8.09
CA GLY A 329 -25.10 -1.28 -8.94
C GLY A 329 -24.68 -2.63 -9.52
N GLU A 330 -23.42 -2.83 -9.83
CA GLU A 330 -22.88 -4.10 -10.31
C GLU A 330 -22.83 -5.16 -9.20
N LEU A 331 -22.41 -4.79 -7.99
CA LEU A 331 -22.43 -5.68 -6.81
C LEU A 331 -23.84 -6.13 -6.47
N GLU A 332 -24.82 -5.23 -6.49
CA GLU A 332 -26.21 -5.57 -6.22
C GLU A 332 -26.75 -6.57 -7.24
N ARG A 333 -26.47 -6.36 -8.52
CA ARG A 333 -26.86 -7.30 -9.59
C ARG A 333 -26.18 -8.67 -9.43
N LEU A 334 -24.88 -8.69 -9.11
CA LEU A 334 -24.15 -9.94 -8.90
C LEU A 334 -24.68 -10.72 -7.69
N ILE A 335 -24.94 -10.05 -6.57
CA ILE A 335 -25.50 -10.68 -5.36
C ILE A 335 -26.90 -11.22 -5.64
N ALA A 336 -27.74 -10.47 -6.36
CA ALA A 336 -29.06 -10.93 -6.76
C ALA A 336 -29.00 -12.15 -7.73
N ASP A 337 -28.05 -12.14 -8.67
CA ASP A 337 -27.82 -13.26 -9.57
C ASP A 337 -27.35 -14.51 -8.82
N ILE A 338 -26.47 -14.41 -7.85
CA ILE A 338 -26.04 -15.54 -7.01
C ILE A 338 -27.21 -16.08 -6.19
N SER A 339 -28.05 -15.20 -5.64
CA SER A 339 -29.25 -15.61 -4.89
C SER A 339 -30.27 -16.37 -5.78
N ALA A 340 -30.45 -15.94 -7.04
CA ALA A 340 -31.34 -16.59 -8.00
C ALA A 340 -30.72 -17.85 -8.60
N ARG A 341 -29.42 -17.89 -8.77
CA ARG A 341 -28.65 -19.00 -9.33
C ARG A 341 -27.42 -19.26 -8.46
N PRO A 342 -27.55 -20.10 -7.42
CA PRO A 342 -26.44 -20.43 -6.54
C PRO A 342 -25.17 -20.87 -7.29
N LEU A 343 -24.03 -20.67 -6.69
CA LEU A 343 -22.74 -21.10 -7.28
C LEU A 343 -22.75 -22.63 -7.46
N PRO A 344 -22.26 -23.16 -8.59
CA PRO A 344 -22.23 -24.58 -8.86
C PRO A 344 -21.28 -25.32 -7.91
N GLU A 345 -21.50 -26.61 -7.70
CA GLU A 345 -20.60 -27.46 -6.92
C GLU A 345 -19.21 -27.62 -7.57
N THR A 346 -19.16 -27.57 -8.90
CA THR A 346 -17.91 -27.70 -9.68
C THR A 346 -17.46 -26.34 -10.16
N ALA A 347 -16.19 -26.02 -9.86
CA ALA A 347 -15.52 -24.76 -10.22
C ALA A 347 -16.31 -23.49 -9.81
N PRO A 348 -16.81 -23.40 -8.56
CA PRO A 348 -17.68 -22.29 -8.14
C PRO A 348 -17.04 -20.91 -8.25
N PHE A 349 -15.74 -20.82 -8.01
CA PHE A 349 -15.01 -19.54 -8.02
C PHE A 349 -14.70 -19.07 -9.44
N ALA A 350 -14.48 -19.99 -10.37
CA ALA A 350 -14.37 -19.67 -11.79
C ALA A 350 -15.72 -19.14 -12.32
N ASP A 351 -16.83 -19.79 -11.97
CA ASP A 351 -18.18 -19.34 -12.32
C ASP A 351 -18.48 -17.95 -11.75
N LEU A 352 -18.16 -17.72 -10.47
CA LEU A 352 -18.32 -16.40 -9.83
C LEU A 352 -17.57 -15.29 -10.59
N TYR A 353 -16.32 -15.53 -10.95
CA TYR A 353 -15.53 -14.55 -11.70
C TYR A 353 -16.06 -14.35 -13.13
N GLN A 354 -16.49 -15.41 -13.80
CA GLN A 354 -17.06 -15.37 -15.14
C GLN A 354 -18.35 -14.55 -15.21
N ARG A 355 -19.19 -14.57 -14.18
CA ARG A 355 -20.40 -13.73 -14.10
C ARG A 355 -20.12 -12.24 -14.14
N ALA A 356 -18.89 -11.84 -13.78
CA ALA A 356 -18.45 -10.44 -13.83
C ALA A 356 -17.53 -10.11 -15.03
N GLU A 357 -17.39 -11.00 -16.01
CA GLU A 357 -16.46 -10.81 -17.13
C GLU A 357 -16.74 -9.54 -17.95
N ASN A 358 -18.03 -9.18 -18.08
CA ASN A 358 -18.47 -7.99 -18.79
C ASN A 358 -18.77 -6.78 -17.88
N ALA A 359 -18.43 -6.88 -16.60
CA ALA A 359 -18.58 -5.79 -15.65
C ALA A 359 -17.38 -4.84 -15.69
N SER A 360 -17.47 -3.74 -14.94
CA SER A 360 -16.37 -2.80 -14.79
C SER A 360 -15.11 -3.45 -14.22
N GLU A 361 -13.94 -2.87 -14.51
CA GLU A 361 -12.67 -3.29 -13.91
C GLU A 361 -12.73 -3.21 -12.37
N GLU A 362 -13.48 -2.26 -11.82
CA GLU A 362 -13.72 -2.10 -10.39
C GLU A 362 -14.34 -3.38 -9.77
N LEU A 363 -15.41 -3.92 -10.36
CA LEU A 363 -16.01 -5.15 -9.86
C LEU A 363 -15.11 -6.36 -10.07
N GLN A 364 -14.48 -6.48 -11.25
CA GLN A 364 -13.56 -7.58 -11.53
C GLN A 364 -12.40 -7.64 -10.52
N GLU A 365 -11.78 -6.50 -10.21
CA GLU A 365 -10.65 -6.44 -9.28
C GLU A 365 -11.09 -6.55 -7.82
N LEU A 366 -12.30 -6.11 -7.47
CA LEU A 366 -12.90 -6.39 -6.17
C LEU A 366 -13.11 -7.90 -5.99
N LEU A 367 -13.62 -8.60 -7.01
CA LEU A 367 -13.77 -10.06 -6.99
C LEU A 367 -12.44 -10.77 -6.85
N VAL A 368 -11.38 -10.33 -7.53
CA VAL A 368 -10.03 -10.89 -7.31
C VAL A 368 -9.65 -10.78 -5.84
N SER A 369 -9.91 -9.66 -5.20
CA SER A 369 -9.61 -9.46 -3.77
C SER A 369 -10.45 -10.38 -2.88
N VAL A 370 -11.74 -10.53 -3.15
CA VAL A 370 -12.62 -11.47 -2.43
C VAL A 370 -12.15 -12.91 -2.61
N LEU A 371 -11.88 -13.33 -3.84
CA LEU A 371 -11.47 -14.69 -4.15
C LEU A 371 -10.18 -15.10 -3.45
N ILE A 372 -9.18 -14.21 -3.41
CA ILE A 372 -7.92 -14.44 -2.70
C ILE A 372 -8.12 -14.69 -1.18
N GLU A 373 -9.20 -14.22 -0.59
CA GLU A 373 -9.52 -14.48 0.83
C GLU A 373 -10.08 -15.88 1.11
N LEU A 374 -10.52 -16.61 0.09
CA LEU A 374 -11.29 -17.87 0.25
C LEU A 374 -10.41 -19.10 0.51
N MET A 375 -9.12 -19.03 0.17
CA MET A 375 -8.18 -20.15 0.32
C MET A 375 -6.88 -19.68 1.03
N PRO A 376 -6.98 -19.33 2.33
CA PRO A 376 -5.84 -18.79 3.07
C PRO A 376 -4.63 -19.75 3.12
N GLU A 377 -4.85 -21.03 3.18
CA GLU A 377 -3.82 -22.08 3.18
C GLU A 377 -2.98 -22.10 1.90
N GLU A 378 -3.57 -21.71 0.76
CA GLU A 378 -2.92 -21.68 -0.54
C GLU A 378 -2.24 -20.33 -0.84
N VAL A 379 -2.69 -19.28 -0.15
CA VAL A 379 -2.33 -17.88 -0.45
C VAL A 379 -1.28 -17.34 0.51
N ASP A 380 -1.36 -17.63 1.80
CA ASP A 380 -0.53 -16.97 2.80
C ASP A 380 0.97 -17.21 2.61
N MET A 381 1.34 -18.40 2.15
CA MET A 381 2.75 -18.73 1.85
C MET A 381 3.35 -17.85 0.75
N LEU A 382 2.52 -17.31 -0.15
CA LEU A 382 2.98 -16.44 -1.24
C LEU A 382 3.51 -15.09 -0.71
N ALA A 383 3.04 -14.65 0.46
CA ALA A 383 3.55 -13.43 1.10
C ALA A 383 5.03 -13.53 1.46
N ASP A 384 5.49 -14.71 1.87
CA ASP A 384 6.89 -14.95 2.25
C ASP A 384 7.80 -15.10 1.01
N CYS A 385 7.20 -15.40 -0.15
CA CYS A 385 7.93 -15.51 -1.42
C CYS A 385 8.10 -14.17 -2.15
N MET A 386 7.50 -13.08 -1.69
CA MET A 386 7.63 -11.76 -2.32
C MET A 386 9.06 -11.25 -2.22
N ALA A 387 9.86 -11.59 -3.23
CA ALA A 387 11.25 -11.16 -3.32
C ALA A 387 11.34 -9.63 -3.41
N THR A 388 12.29 -9.10 -2.71
CA THR A 388 12.38 -7.68 -2.47
C THR A 388 13.61 -7.03 -3.09
N ASP A 389 14.62 -7.80 -3.51
CA ASP A 389 16.01 -7.33 -3.45
C ASP A 389 16.81 -7.46 -4.73
N ALA A 390 16.21 -7.91 -5.83
CA ALA A 390 16.93 -7.96 -7.09
C ALA A 390 16.99 -6.55 -7.71
N LEU A 391 18.04 -5.81 -7.41
CA LEU A 391 18.34 -4.62 -8.20
C LEU A 391 18.61 -5.04 -9.64
N PRO A 392 17.92 -4.44 -10.63
CA PRO A 392 18.17 -4.73 -12.03
C PRO A 392 19.64 -4.44 -12.36
N ARG A 393 20.33 -5.44 -12.88
CA ARG A 393 21.72 -5.29 -13.33
C ARG A 393 21.75 -5.21 -14.84
N LEU A 394 22.60 -4.33 -15.34
CA LEU A 394 22.92 -4.30 -16.77
C LEU A 394 23.61 -5.60 -17.17
N VAL A 395 23.23 -6.17 -18.29
CA VAL A 395 23.87 -7.34 -18.94
C VAL A 395 24.69 -6.83 -20.12
N PRO A 396 26.00 -6.54 -19.93
CA PRO A 396 26.81 -5.85 -20.94
C PRO A 396 27.06 -6.69 -22.20
N GLN A 397 27.06 -8.02 -22.09
CA GLN A 397 27.38 -8.96 -23.14
C GLN A 397 26.19 -9.31 -24.04
N MET A 398 24.96 -8.92 -23.67
CA MET A 398 23.77 -9.12 -24.49
C MET A 398 23.98 -8.48 -25.88
N LYS A 399 23.56 -9.18 -26.93
CA LYS A 399 23.59 -8.64 -28.28
C LYS A 399 22.48 -7.62 -28.52
N ILE A 400 22.70 -6.71 -29.45
CA ILE A 400 21.66 -5.71 -29.84
C ILE A 400 20.46 -6.41 -30.47
N SER A 401 20.64 -7.49 -31.22
CA SER A 401 19.53 -8.31 -31.75
C SER A 401 18.63 -8.87 -30.65
N GLU A 402 19.21 -9.37 -29.54
CA GLU A 402 18.45 -9.86 -28.38
C GLU A 402 17.69 -8.71 -27.69
N LEU A 403 18.35 -7.55 -27.53
CA LEU A 403 17.73 -6.36 -26.94
C LEU A 403 16.55 -5.85 -27.77
N LYS A 404 16.69 -5.82 -29.12
CA LYS A 404 15.59 -5.48 -30.04
C LYS A 404 14.41 -6.43 -29.90
N SER A 405 14.68 -7.75 -29.76
CA SER A 405 13.63 -8.75 -29.57
C SER A 405 12.88 -8.53 -28.26
N LEU A 406 13.60 -8.31 -27.15
CA LEU A 406 12.97 -7.99 -25.85
C LEU A 406 12.15 -6.71 -25.90
N MET A 407 12.65 -5.67 -26.59
CA MET A 407 11.92 -4.42 -26.74
C MET A 407 10.63 -4.62 -27.56
N ALA A 408 10.67 -5.37 -28.65
CA ALA A 408 9.50 -5.67 -29.45
C ALA A 408 8.47 -6.54 -28.70
N GLU A 409 8.92 -7.51 -27.88
CA GLU A 409 8.04 -8.37 -27.11
C GLU A 409 7.34 -7.64 -25.97
N HIS A 410 8.06 -6.79 -25.22
CA HIS A 410 7.56 -6.27 -23.95
C HIS A 410 7.14 -4.80 -23.98
N TYR A 411 7.49 -4.05 -25.03
CA TYR A 411 7.21 -2.61 -25.14
C TYR A 411 6.45 -2.24 -26.43
N HIS A 412 5.81 -3.21 -27.10
CA HIS A 412 4.98 -2.95 -28.29
C HIS A 412 3.85 -1.93 -28.00
N TRP A 413 3.33 -1.94 -26.77
CA TRP A 413 2.30 -1.01 -26.30
C TRP A 413 2.71 0.48 -26.42
N VAL A 414 4.02 0.77 -26.51
CA VAL A 414 4.51 2.15 -26.70
C VAL A 414 4.12 2.70 -28.09
N GLU A 415 3.91 1.83 -29.06
CA GLU A 415 3.54 2.23 -30.42
C GLU A 415 2.09 2.75 -30.48
N ASP A 416 1.25 2.34 -29.55
CA ASP A 416 -0.16 2.77 -29.44
C ASP A 416 -0.31 4.15 -28.78
N ILE A 417 0.78 4.72 -28.24
CA ILE A 417 0.73 6.01 -27.55
C ILE A 417 0.82 7.16 -28.54
N ASP A 418 -0.19 8.03 -28.53
CA ASP A 418 -0.16 9.29 -29.25
C ASP A 418 0.68 10.35 -28.53
N PHE A 419 1.95 10.43 -28.88
CA PHE A 419 2.87 11.45 -28.37
C PHE A 419 2.62 12.85 -28.96
N GLY A 420 1.73 12.99 -29.95
CA GLY A 420 1.37 14.27 -30.56
C GLY A 420 0.33 15.07 -29.77
N GLN A 421 -0.20 14.50 -28.69
CA GLN A 421 -1.18 15.20 -27.86
C GLN A 421 -0.55 16.44 -27.22
N PRO A 422 -1.25 17.61 -27.21
CA PRO A 422 -0.70 18.87 -26.68
C PRO A 422 -0.26 18.82 -25.21
N ALA A 423 -0.83 17.91 -24.42
CA ALA A 423 -0.53 17.74 -22.99
C ALA A 423 0.47 16.61 -22.71
N ALA A 424 0.97 15.90 -23.71
CA ALA A 424 1.79 14.71 -23.52
C ALA A 424 3.03 14.99 -22.66
N ASP A 425 3.80 16.04 -22.99
CA ASP A 425 5.03 16.39 -22.25
C ASP A 425 4.77 16.75 -20.79
N ALA A 426 3.59 17.31 -20.49
CA ALA A 426 3.20 17.68 -19.13
C ALA A 426 2.81 16.47 -18.25
N GLN A 427 2.60 15.32 -18.85
CA GLN A 427 2.10 14.11 -18.19
C GLN A 427 3.15 13.02 -18.01
N PHE A 428 4.39 13.28 -18.41
CA PHE A 428 5.49 12.36 -18.18
C PHE A 428 6.04 12.43 -16.75
N TRP A 429 6.49 11.29 -16.28
CA TRP A 429 7.11 11.17 -14.98
C TRP A 429 8.55 11.68 -15.00
N TYR A 430 8.98 12.36 -13.95
CA TYR A 430 10.36 12.77 -13.74
C TYR A 430 10.78 12.61 -12.27
N VAL A 431 12.08 12.61 -12.01
CA VAL A 431 12.64 12.53 -10.65
C VAL A 431 13.20 13.89 -10.27
N SER A 432 12.72 14.45 -9.17
CA SER A 432 13.25 15.67 -8.59
C SER A 432 14.63 15.43 -8.01
N ALA A 433 15.64 16.17 -8.48
CA ALA A 433 17.01 16.07 -7.95
C ALA A 433 17.12 16.60 -6.52
N ALA A 434 16.32 17.62 -6.18
CA ALA A 434 16.35 18.23 -4.86
C ALA A 434 15.81 17.30 -3.75
N LYS A 435 14.76 16.53 -4.05
CA LYS A 435 14.08 15.64 -3.09
C LYS A 435 14.25 14.16 -3.39
N LEU A 436 14.84 13.81 -4.53
CA LEU A 436 14.95 12.45 -5.04
C LEU A 436 13.59 11.73 -5.12
N GLU A 437 12.53 12.49 -5.31
CA GLU A 437 11.16 12.02 -5.42
C GLU A 437 10.74 11.97 -6.89
N PRO A 438 10.10 10.91 -7.33
CA PRO A 438 9.41 10.89 -8.61
C PRO A 438 8.21 11.86 -8.62
N ARG A 439 8.04 12.58 -9.72
CA ARG A 439 6.96 13.56 -9.91
C ARG A 439 6.34 13.44 -11.29
N LEU A 440 5.16 14.00 -11.43
CA LEU A 440 4.46 14.12 -12.69
C LEU A 440 4.28 15.59 -13.08
N GLY A 441 4.43 15.89 -14.35
CA GLY A 441 4.14 17.19 -14.92
C GLY A 441 5.39 17.99 -15.34
N LEU A 442 5.22 19.29 -15.51
CA LEU A 442 6.28 20.18 -15.98
C LEU A 442 7.34 20.42 -14.88
N ARG A 443 8.58 20.37 -15.28
CA ARG A 443 9.76 20.48 -14.40
C ARG A 443 10.03 21.90 -13.92
N HIS A 444 9.71 22.88 -14.70
CA HIS A 444 10.13 24.28 -14.52
C HIS A 444 9.39 25.04 -13.40
N SER A 445 8.44 24.41 -12.74
CA SER A 445 7.64 25.06 -11.70
C SER A 445 8.31 25.14 -10.33
N GLU A 446 9.53 24.58 -10.19
CA GLU A 446 10.22 24.49 -8.91
C GLU A 446 11.69 24.95 -9.04
N PRO A 447 12.25 25.55 -7.96
CA PRO A 447 13.68 25.81 -7.88
C PRO A 447 14.49 24.52 -8.04
N GLY A 448 15.50 24.52 -8.88
CA GLY A 448 16.32 23.36 -9.19
C GLY A 448 15.72 22.39 -10.19
N ALA A 449 14.61 22.73 -10.82
CA ALA A 449 13.95 21.87 -11.82
C ALA A 449 14.85 21.52 -13.02
N GLU A 450 15.83 22.34 -13.31
CA GLU A 450 16.85 22.09 -14.33
C GLU A 450 17.74 20.87 -14.05
N LEU A 451 17.80 20.43 -12.79
CA LEU A 451 18.53 19.23 -12.37
C LEU A 451 17.65 17.97 -12.39
N GLU A 452 16.35 18.11 -12.61
CA GLU A 452 15.43 17.00 -12.62
C GLU A 452 15.49 16.23 -13.95
N MET A 453 15.39 14.91 -13.85
CA MET A 453 15.42 14.03 -15.04
C MET A 453 14.04 13.48 -15.33
N PRO A 454 13.57 13.51 -16.58
CA PRO A 454 12.33 12.85 -16.98
C PRO A 454 12.37 11.36 -16.65
N PHE A 455 11.32 10.89 -16.02
CA PHE A 455 11.09 9.47 -15.77
C PHE A 455 9.92 8.98 -16.62
N ASN A 456 10.20 8.79 -17.91
CA ASN A 456 9.23 8.50 -18.95
C ASN A 456 9.68 7.26 -19.75
N ILE A 457 9.16 6.11 -19.36
CA ILE A 457 9.56 4.83 -19.96
C ILE A 457 9.19 4.81 -21.45
N ALA A 458 7.96 5.19 -21.78
CA ALA A 458 7.50 5.20 -23.17
C ALA A 458 8.33 6.16 -24.06
N GLY A 459 8.62 7.36 -23.55
CA GLY A 459 9.47 8.33 -24.24
C GLY A 459 10.89 7.84 -24.44
N TYR A 460 11.47 7.15 -23.44
CA TYR A 460 12.81 6.57 -23.58
C TYR A 460 12.85 5.40 -24.55
N ILE A 461 11.82 4.55 -24.58
CA ILE A 461 11.71 3.46 -25.59
C ILE A 461 11.62 4.07 -27.00
N ARG A 462 10.75 5.07 -27.19
CA ARG A 462 10.62 5.80 -28.47
C ARG A 462 11.93 6.42 -28.92
N ALA A 463 12.69 7.01 -28.00
CA ALA A 463 13.99 7.62 -28.33
C ALA A 463 15.07 6.58 -28.64
N LEU A 464 15.02 5.42 -27.99
CA LEU A 464 16.00 4.34 -28.19
C LEU A 464 15.80 3.60 -29.51
N LYS A 465 14.56 3.37 -29.94
CA LYS A 465 14.21 2.55 -31.11
C LYS A 465 15.00 2.92 -32.37
N PRO A 466 14.98 4.16 -32.87
CA PRO A 466 15.72 4.53 -34.09
C PRO A 466 17.24 4.39 -33.95
N VAL A 467 17.79 4.54 -32.76
CA VAL A 467 19.22 4.40 -32.51
C VAL A 467 19.63 2.92 -32.56
N LEU A 468 18.79 2.03 -32.03
CA LEU A 468 19.00 0.59 -32.12
C LEU A 468 18.84 0.07 -33.57
N GLU A 469 17.90 0.63 -34.34
CA GLU A 469 17.70 0.24 -35.75
C GLU A 469 18.97 0.45 -36.60
N GLN A 470 19.78 1.46 -36.24
CA GLN A 470 21.04 1.79 -36.91
C GLN A 470 22.26 1.03 -36.36
N ALA A 471 22.09 0.30 -35.26
CA ALA A 471 23.17 -0.42 -34.62
C ALA A 471 23.37 -1.82 -35.26
N ASP A 472 24.62 -2.31 -35.22
CA ASP A 472 24.96 -3.67 -35.63
C ASP A 472 24.29 -4.68 -34.68
N GLU A 473 23.59 -5.66 -35.24
CA GLU A 473 22.85 -6.67 -34.49
C GLU A 473 23.75 -7.60 -33.67
N ASP A 474 24.95 -7.83 -34.11
CA ASP A 474 25.95 -8.67 -33.42
C ASP A 474 26.76 -7.89 -32.38
N GLU A 475 26.63 -6.57 -32.34
CA GLU A 475 27.29 -5.74 -31.36
C GLU A 475 26.77 -6.02 -29.95
N SER A 476 27.66 -5.92 -28.95
CA SER A 476 27.26 -6.03 -27.54
C SER A 476 26.67 -4.72 -27.02
N VAL A 477 25.76 -4.82 -26.02
CA VAL A 477 25.23 -3.67 -25.27
C VAL A 477 26.35 -2.82 -24.70
N ALA A 478 27.45 -3.42 -24.24
CA ALA A 478 28.61 -2.68 -23.76
C ALA A 478 29.19 -1.75 -24.83
N SER A 479 29.47 -2.27 -26.03
CA SER A 479 29.99 -1.47 -27.15
C SER A 479 29.02 -0.36 -27.56
N PHE A 480 27.73 -0.70 -27.66
CA PHE A 480 26.69 0.28 -27.97
C PHE A 480 26.67 1.43 -26.96
N LEU A 481 26.72 1.13 -25.66
CA LEU A 481 26.67 2.14 -24.59
C LEU A 481 27.92 3.03 -24.51
N LEU A 482 29.05 2.64 -25.09
CA LEU A 482 30.19 3.55 -25.22
C LEU A 482 29.89 4.72 -26.16
N ARG A 483 29.01 4.51 -27.16
CA ARG A 483 28.60 5.56 -28.11
C ARG A 483 27.31 6.28 -27.68
N ALA A 484 26.43 5.59 -26.96
CA ALA A 484 25.10 6.07 -26.60
C ALA A 484 24.81 5.88 -25.09
N PRO A 485 25.64 6.46 -24.18
CA PRO A 485 25.55 6.23 -22.74
C PRO A 485 24.24 6.73 -22.11
N GLN A 486 23.55 7.68 -22.76
CA GLN A 486 22.26 8.21 -22.33
C GLN A 486 21.15 7.15 -22.27
N HIS A 487 21.28 6.04 -23.00
CA HIS A 487 20.31 4.95 -23.03
C HIS A 487 20.56 3.86 -21.98
N ARG A 488 21.58 3.99 -21.13
CA ARG A 488 21.95 2.96 -20.14
C ARG A 488 20.78 2.54 -19.23
N ASN A 489 20.01 3.50 -18.74
CA ASN A 489 18.93 3.22 -17.80
C ASN A 489 17.78 2.47 -18.45
N ILE A 490 17.37 2.89 -19.67
CA ILE A 490 16.29 2.22 -20.37
C ILE A 490 16.70 0.82 -20.88
N ILE A 491 17.92 0.64 -21.34
CA ILE A 491 18.44 -0.67 -21.74
C ILE A 491 18.46 -1.64 -20.56
N ARG A 492 18.97 -1.20 -19.39
CA ARG A 492 18.91 -2.00 -18.17
C ARG A 492 17.48 -2.40 -17.83
N ARG A 493 16.50 -1.50 -18.03
CA ARG A 493 15.10 -1.77 -17.77
C ARG A 493 14.52 -2.80 -18.75
N ILE A 494 14.79 -2.69 -20.05
CA ILE A 494 14.41 -3.69 -21.05
C ILE A 494 14.97 -5.08 -20.70
N GLN A 495 16.23 -5.14 -20.32
CA GLN A 495 16.86 -6.40 -19.88
C GLN A 495 16.22 -6.97 -18.60
N THR A 496 15.68 -6.11 -17.74
CA THR A 496 15.02 -6.49 -16.49
C THR A 496 13.65 -7.11 -16.75
N ILE A 497 12.87 -6.55 -17.70
CA ILE A 497 11.49 -6.97 -17.96
C ILE A 497 11.40 -8.43 -18.42
N ALA A 498 12.41 -8.95 -19.11
CA ALA A 498 12.46 -10.35 -19.52
C ALA A 498 12.37 -11.33 -18.33
N LYS A 499 12.83 -10.90 -17.15
CA LYS A 499 12.77 -11.67 -15.90
C LYS A 499 11.59 -11.31 -15.01
N PHE A 500 11.06 -10.10 -15.19
CA PHE A 500 10.05 -9.51 -14.33
C PHE A 500 8.90 -8.92 -15.17
N PRO A 501 8.13 -9.76 -15.88
CA PRO A 501 7.14 -9.30 -16.87
C PRO A 501 6.04 -8.39 -16.28
N TYR A 502 5.67 -8.57 -15.01
CA TYR A 502 4.76 -7.67 -14.31
C TYR A 502 5.47 -6.48 -13.64
N GLY A 503 6.69 -6.17 -14.05
CA GLY A 503 7.48 -5.06 -13.50
C GLY A 503 7.30 -3.73 -14.22
N GLU A 504 6.56 -3.70 -15.33
CA GLU A 504 6.35 -2.48 -16.13
C GLU A 504 4.86 -2.11 -16.20
N ILE A 505 4.55 -0.87 -15.91
CA ILE A 505 3.20 -0.33 -16.09
C ILE A 505 3.10 0.20 -17.52
N HIS A 506 2.16 -0.33 -18.29
CA HIS A 506 2.06 -0.05 -19.71
C HIS A 506 1.62 1.38 -20.02
N ASP A 507 0.77 1.96 -19.22
CA ASP A 507 0.26 3.30 -19.43
C ASP A 507 0.97 4.31 -18.52
N ASN A 508 2.27 4.50 -18.67
CA ASN A 508 3.01 5.48 -17.89
C ASN A 508 2.95 6.90 -18.46
N LEU A 509 2.29 7.10 -19.60
CA LEU A 509 1.80 8.36 -20.09
C LEU A 509 0.37 8.58 -19.59
N VAL A 510 0.13 9.65 -18.87
CA VAL A 510 -1.19 9.97 -18.35
C VAL A 510 -2.02 10.67 -19.42
N GLY A 511 -3.13 10.05 -19.81
CA GLY A 511 -4.08 10.55 -20.80
C GLY A 511 -5.44 10.92 -20.19
N GLN A 512 -6.46 11.05 -21.05
CA GLN A 512 -7.83 11.33 -20.58
C GLN A 512 -8.41 10.18 -19.77
N ASP A 513 -8.08 8.94 -20.13
CA ASP A 513 -8.60 7.72 -19.52
C ASP A 513 -7.73 7.20 -18.36
N CYS A 514 -6.49 7.67 -18.26
CA CYS A 514 -5.54 7.31 -17.20
C CYS A 514 -5.19 8.52 -16.37
N ARG A 515 -5.69 8.55 -15.13
CA ARG A 515 -5.42 9.67 -14.21
C ARG A 515 -4.15 9.41 -13.40
N PRO A 516 -3.38 10.45 -13.07
CA PRO A 516 -2.22 10.31 -12.19
C PRO A 516 -2.56 9.64 -10.86
N ILE A 517 -3.75 9.91 -10.35
CA ILE A 517 -4.24 9.40 -9.07
C ILE A 517 -4.49 7.88 -9.09
N ASP A 518 -4.71 7.26 -10.25
CA ASP A 518 -4.97 5.82 -10.37
C ASP A 518 -3.75 4.99 -9.93
N LEU A 519 -2.53 5.48 -10.16
CA LEU A 519 -1.32 4.84 -9.66
C LEU A 519 -1.24 4.83 -8.12
N LEU A 520 -1.79 5.85 -7.46
CA LEU A 520 -1.89 5.85 -6.00
C LEU A 520 -2.81 4.75 -5.50
N ARG A 521 -3.88 4.46 -6.21
CA ARG A 521 -4.81 3.42 -5.80
C ARG A 521 -4.18 2.03 -5.79
N CYS A 522 -3.39 1.68 -6.82
CA CYS A 522 -2.60 0.46 -6.81
C CYS A 522 -1.69 0.37 -5.57
N LYS A 523 -0.97 1.46 -5.28
CA LYS A 523 -0.13 1.55 -4.08
C LYS A 523 -0.90 1.30 -2.79
N LEU A 524 -2.15 1.79 -2.70
CA LEU A 524 -2.99 1.58 -1.53
C LEU A 524 -3.36 0.11 -1.35
N SER A 525 -3.58 -0.60 -2.45
CA SER A 525 -3.84 -2.04 -2.42
C SER A 525 -2.63 -2.84 -1.95
N PHE A 526 -1.41 -2.42 -2.27
CA PHE A 526 -0.20 -3.01 -1.69
C PHE A 526 -0.18 -2.89 -0.17
N PHE A 527 -0.45 -1.69 0.34
CA PHE A 527 -0.44 -1.46 1.79
C PHE A 527 -1.67 -2.04 2.48
N GLY A 528 -2.82 -2.05 1.82
CA GLY A 528 -4.07 -2.56 2.36
C GLY A 528 -5.01 -1.49 2.92
N ALA A 529 -4.90 -0.24 2.43
CA ALA A 529 -5.76 0.85 2.88
C ALA A 529 -7.24 0.60 2.57
N SER A 530 -8.11 0.92 3.52
CA SER A 530 -9.54 0.64 3.43
C SER A 530 -10.31 1.60 2.53
N LYS A 531 -9.86 2.86 2.45
CA LYS A 531 -10.52 3.94 1.71
C LYS A 531 -9.51 4.71 0.88
N PHE A 532 -9.96 5.17 -0.28
CA PHE A 532 -9.25 6.02 -1.20
C PHE A 532 -10.07 7.27 -1.46
N ASP A 533 -9.57 8.43 -1.06
CA ASP A 533 -10.26 9.71 -1.14
C ASP A 533 -9.37 10.73 -1.86
N PRO A 534 -9.44 10.82 -3.21
CA PRO A 534 -8.73 11.82 -3.98
C PRO A 534 -9.15 13.23 -3.55
N LYS A 535 -8.17 14.07 -3.22
CA LYS A 535 -8.39 15.47 -2.84
C LYS A 535 -7.95 16.44 -3.93
N SER A 536 -7.18 15.96 -4.88
CA SER A 536 -6.81 16.63 -6.13
C SER A 536 -6.20 15.59 -7.08
N ASP A 537 -5.87 15.99 -8.30
CA ASP A 537 -5.17 15.13 -9.27
C ASP A 537 -3.79 14.64 -8.80
N LYS A 538 -3.24 15.22 -7.73
CA LYS A 538 -1.87 15.00 -7.27
C LYS A 538 -1.77 14.36 -5.90
N TRP A 539 -2.83 14.24 -5.13
CA TRP A 539 -2.77 13.64 -3.81
C TRP A 539 -4.12 13.11 -3.32
N THR A 540 -4.04 12.15 -2.43
CA THR A 540 -5.20 11.47 -1.83
C THR A 540 -5.05 11.32 -0.34
N ARG A 541 -6.18 11.18 0.34
CA ARG A 541 -6.27 10.66 1.71
C ARG A 541 -6.60 9.18 1.67
N ILE A 542 -5.93 8.43 2.53
CA ILE A 542 -6.17 7.01 2.77
C ILE A 542 -6.25 6.75 4.25
N THR A 543 -6.89 5.65 4.64
CA THR A 543 -6.92 5.18 6.02
C THR A 543 -6.28 3.80 6.10
N LEU A 544 -5.24 3.69 6.91
CA LEU A 544 -4.50 2.47 7.17
C LEU A 544 -5.01 1.82 8.45
N TYR A 545 -5.03 0.50 8.53
CA TYR A 545 -5.47 -0.30 9.69
C TYR A 545 -6.93 -0.05 10.15
N GLN A 546 -7.77 0.55 9.34
CA GLN A 546 -9.19 0.65 9.66
C GLN A 546 -9.82 -0.74 9.64
N GLY A 547 -10.55 -1.10 10.68
CA GLY A 547 -11.12 -2.43 10.87
C GLY A 547 -10.17 -3.48 11.46
N ALA A 548 -8.86 -3.21 11.44
CA ALA A 548 -7.87 -4.14 11.96
C ALA A 548 -8.03 -4.39 13.47
N PRO A 549 -7.72 -5.60 13.96
CA PRO A 549 -7.67 -5.87 15.40
C PRO A 549 -6.63 -4.98 16.10
N THR A 550 -6.87 -4.67 17.36
CA THR A 550 -5.92 -3.98 18.24
C THR A 550 -4.82 -4.91 18.72
N ALA A 551 -3.74 -4.37 19.26
CA ALA A 551 -2.66 -5.17 19.83
C ALA A 551 -3.16 -6.09 20.94
N ASN A 552 -4.09 -5.63 21.78
CA ASN A 552 -4.69 -6.43 22.85
C ASN A 552 -5.53 -7.59 22.29
N GLU A 553 -6.29 -7.39 21.24
CA GLU A 553 -7.06 -8.45 20.59
C GLU A 553 -6.14 -9.51 19.97
N LEU A 554 -5.04 -9.10 19.33
CA LEU A 554 -4.06 -10.02 18.75
C LEU A 554 -3.34 -10.87 19.82
N ALA A 555 -3.15 -10.31 21.02
CA ALA A 555 -2.54 -11.03 22.15
C ALA A 555 -3.48 -12.05 22.80
N THR A 556 -4.78 -11.74 22.88
CA THR A 556 -5.77 -12.53 23.64
C THR A 556 -6.55 -13.53 22.80
N ASN A 557 -6.81 -13.21 21.54
CA ASN A 557 -7.64 -14.03 20.66
C ASN A 557 -6.87 -14.50 19.42
N PRO A 558 -7.13 -15.72 18.98
CA PRO A 558 -6.37 -16.37 17.93
C PRO A 558 -6.66 -15.87 16.50
N PRO A 559 -6.07 -16.55 15.51
CA PRO A 559 -5.97 -16.14 14.09
C PRO A 559 -7.26 -15.71 13.41
N GLU A 560 -8.41 -16.21 13.82
CA GLU A 560 -9.72 -15.90 13.21
C GLU A 560 -10.06 -14.40 13.23
N ILE A 561 -9.65 -13.70 14.31
CA ILE A 561 -9.85 -12.25 14.43
C ILE A 561 -8.92 -11.45 13.51
N SER A 562 -7.74 -12.00 13.21
CA SER A 562 -6.75 -11.31 12.37
C SER A 562 -7.18 -11.15 10.92
N ASP A 563 -8.15 -11.91 10.45
CA ASP A 563 -8.58 -11.94 9.05
C ASP A 563 -9.93 -11.27 8.79
N ASP A 564 -10.74 -11.05 9.84
CA ASP A 564 -12.09 -10.51 9.67
C ASP A 564 -12.11 -8.97 9.65
N TRP A 565 -11.40 -8.36 8.70
CA TRP A 565 -11.40 -6.91 8.53
C TRP A 565 -11.23 -6.42 7.08
N LEU A 566 -11.33 -7.33 6.11
CA LEU A 566 -11.48 -6.92 4.73
C LEU A 566 -12.83 -6.18 4.59
N PHE A 567 -12.82 -5.04 3.92
CA PHE A 567 -13.97 -4.13 3.83
C PHE A 567 -14.52 -3.75 5.21
N PRO A 568 -13.79 -2.92 5.99
CA PRO A 568 -14.20 -2.54 7.33
C PRO A 568 -15.57 -1.86 7.33
N LEU A 569 -16.45 -2.35 8.21
CA LEU A 569 -17.80 -1.82 8.37
C LEU A 569 -17.85 -0.85 9.54
N HIS A 570 -18.76 0.11 9.46
CA HIS A 570 -19.12 0.94 10.58
C HIS A 570 -19.71 0.08 11.72
N PRO A 571 -19.45 0.38 12.99
CA PRO A 571 -19.95 -0.41 14.13
C PRO A 571 -21.42 -0.79 14.08
N ASP A 572 -22.28 0.14 13.65
CA ASP A 572 -23.73 -0.11 13.60
C ASP A 572 -24.19 -0.89 12.36
N SER A 573 -23.32 -1.08 11.35
CA SER A 573 -23.61 -1.88 10.17
C SER A 573 -23.38 -3.38 10.44
N ALA A 574 -22.71 -3.71 11.53
CA ALA A 574 -22.24 -5.07 11.84
C ALA A 574 -23.29 -5.96 12.54
N SER A 575 -24.54 -5.54 12.64
CA SER A 575 -25.60 -6.35 13.22
C SER A 575 -26.71 -6.69 12.24
N PRO A 576 -26.55 -7.72 11.39
CA PRO A 576 -27.63 -8.65 11.25
C PRO A 576 -27.57 -9.56 12.48
N GLN A 577 -28.61 -9.57 13.25
CA GLN A 577 -28.79 -10.43 14.42
C GLN A 577 -28.41 -11.85 14.09
N SER A 578 -27.46 -12.42 14.82
CA SER A 578 -27.24 -13.85 14.93
C SER A 578 -28.47 -14.55 15.53
#